data_62629730bcb10559b01235f1f6de84f0
#
_entry.id   62629730bcb10559b01235f1f6de84f0
#
_cell.length_a   1.000
_cell.length_b   1.000
_cell.length_c   1.000
_cell.angle_alpha   90.00
_cell.angle_beta   90.00
_cell.angle_gamma   90.00
#
_symmetry.space_group_name_H-M   'P 1'
#
loop_
_entity.id
_entity.type
_entity.pdbx_description
1 polymer ?
#
loop_
_entity_poly.entity_id
_entity_poly.type
_entity_poly.pdbx_seq_one_letter_code
_entity_poly.pdbx_strand_id
1 'polypeptide(L)'
;IHAILAVVHETGHGLYNYNANDEVAESGLWGGIEGAMHESQSRFYENHVGRTREFWENLYPYLQKEVPKYKEISLDTFLAALNKVKPGLIRLKADELTNTLHIIIRYEIEKEYFDGKLTVDTIEEAWNRKYQEYLGFTPKNHQEGILQDVHWASGCVGYFQGYALGDAYAAQFAHKLLADCPDAFEKLGKGDSSVIGNWLKEHIHQYGQTYSAREMLKKATGEELNTGYYIEYLKEKYLH
;
A
#
# COMPACT_ATOMS: atom_id res chain seq x y z
N ILE A 1 -3.30 -14.69 -8.57
CA ILE A 1 -2.81 -13.30 -8.65
C ILE A 1 -2.62 -12.71 -7.26
N HIS A 2 -3.63 -12.75 -6.39
CA HIS A 2 -3.50 -12.21 -5.01
C HIS A 2 -2.26 -12.76 -4.28
N ALA A 3 -1.93 -14.04 -4.42
CA ALA A 3 -0.75 -14.61 -3.80
C ALA A 3 0.56 -14.01 -4.35
N ILE A 4 0.63 -13.70 -5.65
CA ILE A 4 1.81 -13.04 -6.24
C ILE A 4 1.95 -11.62 -5.70
N LEU A 5 0.87 -10.84 -5.71
CA LEU A 5 0.90 -9.48 -5.16
C LEU A 5 1.22 -9.48 -3.66
N ALA A 6 0.71 -10.46 -2.89
CA ALA A 6 1.07 -10.61 -1.49
C ALA A 6 2.57 -10.88 -1.31
N VAL A 7 3.18 -11.73 -2.14
CA VAL A 7 4.64 -11.95 -2.10
C VAL A 7 5.40 -10.67 -2.46
N VAL A 8 4.94 -9.92 -3.46
CA VAL A 8 5.55 -8.63 -3.85
C VAL A 8 5.43 -7.62 -2.69
N HIS A 9 4.29 -7.57 -2.02
CA HIS A 9 4.05 -6.76 -0.83
C HIS A 9 5.02 -7.12 0.31
N GLU A 10 5.07 -8.39 0.69
CA GLU A 10 5.98 -8.88 1.75
C GLU A 10 7.46 -8.70 1.38
N THR A 11 7.79 -8.74 0.08
CA THR A 11 9.15 -8.43 -0.38
C THR A 11 9.53 -6.99 -0.05
N GLY A 12 8.61 -6.04 -0.17
CA GLY A 12 8.85 -4.65 0.22
C GLY A 12 9.21 -4.52 1.70
N HIS A 13 8.45 -5.18 2.58
CA HIS A 13 8.77 -5.27 4.01
C HIS A 13 10.14 -5.93 4.26
N GLY A 14 10.39 -7.05 3.59
CA GLY A 14 11.64 -7.80 3.73
C GLY A 14 12.86 -6.99 3.30
N LEU A 15 12.79 -6.30 2.16
CA LEU A 15 13.88 -5.47 1.66
C LEU A 15 14.17 -4.27 2.57
N TYR A 16 13.14 -3.67 3.17
CA TYR A 16 13.34 -2.59 4.12
C TYR A 16 14.16 -3.04 5.33
N ASN A 17 13.87 -4.21 5.87
CA ASN A 17 14.64 -4.77 6.97
C ASN A 17 16.04 -5.21 6.54
N TYR A 18 16.17 -5.89 5.38
CA TYR A 18 17.43 -6.48 4.93
C TYR A 18 18.47 -5.45 4.51
N ASN A 19 18.07 -4.30 4.00
CA ASN A 19 18.96 -3.31 3.41
C ASN A 19 19.49 -2.25 4.40
N ALA A 20 19.20 -2.35 5.70
CA ALA A 20 19.87 -1.53 6.70
C ALA A 20 21.40 -1.71 6.59
N ASN A 21 22.17 -0.62 6.72
CA ASN A 21 23.62 -0.74 6.66
C ASN A 21 24.17 -1.40 7.94
N ASP A 22 25.40 -1.92 7.87
CA ASP A 22 25.99 -2.70 8.97
C ASP A 22 26.13 -1.89 10.26
N GLU A 23 26.47 -0.60 10.17
CA GLU A 23 26.59 0.28 11.34
C GLU A 23 25.24 0.46 12.05
N VAL A 24 24.16 0.64 11.29
CA VAL A 24 22.79 0.71 11.83
C VAL A 24 22.37 -0.64 12.41
N ALA A 25 22.68 -1.73 11.74
CA ALA A 25 22.38 -3.08 12.21
C ALA A 25 23.05 -3.39 13.55
N GLU A 26 24.32 -3.02 13.71
CA GLU A 26 25.11 -3.22 14.94
C GLU A 26 24.66 -2.29 16.08
N SER A 27 24.08 -1.12 15.79
CA SER A 27 23.61 -0.16 16.80
C SER A 27 22.31 -0.57 17.50
N GLY A 28 21.64 -1.65 17.05
CA GLY A 28 20.31 -2.05 17.53
C GLY A 28 19.15 -1.27 16.89
N LEU A 29 19.41 -0.39 15.93
CA LEU A 29 18.40 0.33 15.13
C LEU A 29 18.08 -0.40 13.82
N TRP A 30 18.39 -1.69 13.76
CA TRP A 30 18.08 -2.56 12.65
C TRP A 30 16.57 -2.66 12.41
N GLY A 31 16.22 -2.90 11.14
CA GLY A 31 14.82 -2.98 10.69
C GLY A 31 14.29 -1.65 10.19
N GLY A 32 13.10 -1.68 9.64
CA GLY A 32 12.41 -0.48 9.15
C GLY A 32 11.67 0.26 10.27
N ILE A 33 11.40 1.54 10.02
CA ILE A 33 10.53 2.35 10.87
C ILE A 33 9.12 1.76 10.83
N GLU A 34 8.55 1.48 11.98
CA GLU A 34 7.24 0.85 12.14
C GLU A 34 6.08 1.65 11.51
N GLY A 35 4.93 0.99 11.37
CA GLY A 35 3.69 1.59 10.93
C GLY A 35 3.72 2.05 9.46
N ALA A 36 3.33 3.29 9.21
CA ALA A 36 3.14 3.83 7.87
C ALA A 36 4.40 3.79 6.98
N MET A 37 5.59 3.99 7.57
CA MET A 37 6.84 3.95 6.79
C MET A 37 7.16 2.53 6.33
N HIS A 38 6.96 1.53 7.19
CA HIS A 38 7.15 0.13 6.83
C HIS A 38 6.12 -0.33 5.78
N GLU A 39 4.86 0.07 5.96
CA GLU A 39 3.80 -0.18 4.98
C GLU A 39 4.04 0.55 3.65
N SER A 40 4.70 1.70 3.65
CA SER A 40 5.02 2.40 2.41
C SER A 40 5.93 1.60 1.49
N GLN A 41 6.82 0.76 2.03
CA GLN A 41 7.72 -0.06 1.23
C GLN A 41 6.98 -1.25 0.61
N SER A 42 6.10 -1.89 1.36
CA SER A 42 5.23 -2.95 0.83
C SER A 42 4.27 -2.42 -0.23
N ARG A 43 3.64 -1.27 0.02
CA ARG A 43 2.73 -0.62 -0.94
C ARG A 43 3.45 -0.09 -2.17
N PHE A 44 4.68 0.39 -2.03
CA PHE A 44 5.49 0.77 -3.17
C PHE A 44 5.69 -0.43 -4.10
N TYR A 45 6.13 -1.56 -3.57
CA TYR A 45 6.34 -2.76 -4.39
C TYR A 45 5.02 -3.35 -4.91
N GLU A 46 3.95 -3.41 -4.10
CA GLU A 46 2.66 -3.93 -4.54
C GLU A 46 2.01 -3.06 -5.62
N ASN A 47 1.89 -1.75 -5.38
CA ASN A 47 1.05 -0.86 -6.19
C ASN A 47 1.83 -0.15 -7.30
N HIS A 48 3.02 0.38 -6.99
CA HIS A 48 3.83 1.14 -7.95
C HIS A 48 4.78 0.25 -8.78
N VAL A 49 5.02 -1.01 -8.37
CA VAL A 49 5.76 -2.00 -9.16
C VAL A 49 4.86 -3.13 -9.60
N GLY A 50 4.29 -3.90 -8.69
CA GLY A 50 3.57 -5.14 -8.96
C GLY A 50 2.27 -5.01 -9.76
N ARG A 51 1.73 -3.80 -9.91
CA ARG A 51 0.54 -3.52 -10.72
C ARG A 51 0.85 -2.83 -12.04
N THR A 52 2.11 -2.63 -12.38
CA THR A 52 2.54 -1.96 -13.61
C THR A 52 2.65 -2.93 -14.78
N ARG A 53 2.56 -2.39 -16.00
CA ARG A 53 2.80 -3.12 -17.24
C ARG A 53 4.24 -3.65 -17.29
N GLU A 54 5.18 -2.81 -16.96
CA GLU A 54 6.61 -3.08 -17.03
C GLU A 54 7.02 -4.28 -16.18
N PHE A 55 6.45 -4.42 -14.99
CA PHE A 55 6.67 -5.61 -14.16
C PHE A 55 6.13 -6.88 -14.83
N TRP A 56 4.92 -6.82 -15.40
CA TRP A 56 4.27 -7.98 -15.99
C TRP A 56 4.80 -8.35 -17.38
N GLU A 57 5.37 -7.44 -18.15
CA GLU A 57 6.02 -7.77 -19.42
C GLU A 57 7.07 -8.86 -19.26
N ASN A 58 7.79 -8.86 -18.14
CA ASN A 58 8.77 -9.89 -17.83
C ASN A 58 8.17 -11.14 -17.16
N LEU A 59 7.24 -10.96 -16.24
CA LEU A 59 6.74 -12.07 -15.42
C LEU A 59 5.60 -12.84 -16.10
N TYR A 60 4.81 -12.19 -16.95
CA TYR A 60 3.60 -12.78 -17.53
C TYR A 60 3.86 -14.02 -18.41
N PRO A 61 4.92 -14.09 -19.23
CA PRO A 61 5.25 -15.31 -19.98
C PRO A 61 5.49 -16.53 -19.08
N TYR A 62 6.11 -16.33 -17.93
CA TYR A 62 6.30 -17.40 -16.93
C TYR A 62 4.98 -17.81 -16.31
N LEU A 63 4.11 -16.85 -15.97
CA LEU A 63 2.78 -17.14 -15.45
C LEU A 63 1.94 -17.94 -16.46
N GLN A 64 1.98 -17.58 -17.75
CA GLN A 64 1.29 -18.30 -18.81
C GLN A 64 1.82 -19.73 -18.99
N LYS A 65 3.12 -19.93 -18.82
CA LYS A 65 3.75 -21.25 -18.89
C LYS A 65 3.31 -22.15 -17.73
N GLU A 66 3.35 -21.63 -16.51
CA GLU A 66 3.10 -22.42 -15.28
C GLU A 66 1.60 -22.58 -14.97
N VAL A 67 0.75 -21.66 -15.45
CA VAL A 67 -0.68 -21.65 -15.12
C VAL A 67 -1.50 -21.64 -16.40
N PRO A 68 -1.96 -22.83 -16.88
CA PRO A 68 -2.58 -23.00 -18.21
C PRO A 68 -3.77 -22.08 -18.52
N LYS A 69 -4.55 -21.69 -17.49
CA LYS A 69 -5.71 -20.79 -17.66
C LYS A 69 -5.36 -19.39 -18.19
N TYR A 70 -4.08 -18.98 -18.10
CA TYR A 70 -3.63 -17.66 -18.60
C TYR A 70 -3.10 -17.71 -20.04
N LYS A 71 -2.92 -18.89 -20.65
CA LYS A 71 -2.33 -19.03 -21.98
C LYS A 71 -3.03 -18.21 -23.06
N GLU A 72 -4.37 -18.21 -23.03
CA GLU A 72 -5.20 -17.52 -24.02
C GLU A 72 -5.57 -16.08 -23.60
N ILE A 73 -5.07 -15.60 -22.48
CA ILE A 73 -5.37 -14.25 -21.99
C ILE A 73 -4.23 -13.33 -22.38
N SER A 74 -4.53 -12.23 -23.07
CA SER A 74 -3.54 -11.22 -23.39
C SER A 74 -3.06 -10.47 -22.13
N LEU A 75 -1.85 -9.91 -22.18
CA LEU A 75 -1.33 -9.08 -21.09
C LEU A 75 -2.26 -7.88 -20.82
N ASP A 76 -2.82 -7.25 -21.86
CA ASP A 76 -3.75 -6.12 -21.69
C ASP A 76 -5.01 -6.52 -20.94
N THR A 77 -5.61 -7.66 -21.31
CA THR A 77 -6.79 -8.19 -20.59
C THR A 77 -6.46 -8.54 -19.15
N PHE A 78 -5.28 -9.09 -18.92
CA PHE A 78 -4.80 -9.43 -17.59
C PHE A 78 -4.60 -8.16 -16.73
N LEU A 79 -3.94 -7.12 -17.26
CA LEU A 79 -3.71 -5.86 -16.56
C LEU A 79 -5.00 -5.11 -16.27
N ALA A 80 -5.95 -5.11 -17.21
CA ALA A 80 -7.28 -4.55 -16.99
C ALA A 80 -8.02 -5.27 -15.84
N ALA A 81 -7.90 -6.59 -15.74
CA ALA A 81 -8.48 -7.36 -14.64
C ALA A 81 -7.75 -7.14 -13.30
N LEU A 82 -6.42 -7.01 -13.34
CA LEU A 82 -5.56 -6.77 -12.17
C LEU A 82 -5.86 -5.42 -11.50
N ASN A 83 -6.08 -4.40 -12.32
CA ASN A 83 -6.31 -3.01 -11.88
C ASN A 83 -7.81 -2.64 -11.89
N LYS A 84 -8.70 -3.64 -11.96
CA LYS A 84 -10.14 -3.40 -11.98
C LYS A 84 -10.62 -2.82 -10.66
N VAL A 85 -11.28 -1.67 -10.71
CA VAL A 85 -11.98 -1.09 -9.57
C VAL A 85 -13.33 -1.79 -9.40
N LYS A 86 -13.58 -2.29 -8.19
CA LYS A 86 -14.83 -2.93 -7.79
C LYS A 86 -15.06 -2.72 -6.30
N PRO A 87 -15.70 -1.63 -5.90
CA PRO A 87 -16.04 -1.39 -4.50
C PRO A 87 -16.74 -2.59 -3.86
N GLY A 88 -16.46 -2.86 -2.61
CA GLY A 88 -17.04 -3.99 -1.88
C GLY A 88 -17.03 -3.78 -0.37
N LEU A 89 -17.61 -4.73 0.37
CA LEU A 89 -17.74 -4.63 1.83
C LEU A 89 -16.46 -5.00 2.60
N ILE A 90 -15.61 -5.87 2.05
CA ILE A 90 -14.50 -6.48 2.80
C ILE A 90 -13.18 -5.78 2.44
N ARG A 91 -12.58 -5.10 3.43
CA ARG A 91 -11.31 -4.36 3.28
C ARG A 91 -10.18 -5.19 2.67
N LEU A 92 -9.97 -6.42 3.15
CA LEU A 92 -8.93 -7.31 2.65
C LEU A 92 -9.10 -7.73 1.18
N LYS A 93 -10.28 -7.48 0.60
CA LYS A 93 -10.61 -7.75 -0.81
C LYS A 93 -10.82 -6.47 -1.61
N ALA A 94 -10.59 -5.32 -0.99
CA ALA A 94 -10.74 -4.03 -1.65
C ALA A 94 -9.71 -3.90 -2.79
N ASP A 95 -10.13 -3.22 -3.84
CA ASP A 95 -9.21 -2.77 -4.88
C ASP A 95 -8.35 -1.60 -4.37
N GLU A 96 -7.31 -1.26 -5.12
CA GLU A 96 -6.37 -0.22 -4.74
C GLU A 96 -7.04 1.14 -4.53
N LEU A 97 -7.97 1.53 -5.41
CA LEU A 97 -8.63 2.83 -5.34
C LEU A 97 -9.53 2.96 -4.10
N THR A 98 -10.27 1.89 -3.76
CA THR A 98 -11.25 1.93 -2.66
C THR A 98 -10.66 1.51 -1.31
N ASN A 99 -9.46 0.93 -1.27
CA ASN A 99 -8.83 0.48 -0.02
C ASN A 99 -8.70 1.62 1.01
N THR A 100 -8.25 2.79 0.60
CA THR A 100 -8.09 3.95 1.48
C THR A 100 -9.42 4.43 2.06
N LEU A 101 -10.55 4.29 1.36
CA LEU A 101 -11.87 4.62 1.91
C LEU A 101 -12.24 3.70 3.08
N HIS A 102 -11.91 2.41 2.98
CA HIS A 102 -12.08 1.49 4.11
C HIS A 102 -11.26 1.92 5.33
N ILE A 103 -10.05 2.44 5.12
CA ILE A 103 -9.20 2.92 6.20
C ILE A 103 -9.75 4.21 6.82
N ILE A 104 -10.19 5.15 6.00
CA ILE A 104 -10.79 6.41 6.47
C ILE A 104 -12.01 6.13 7.36
N ILE A 105 -12.90 5.21 6.96
CA ILE A 105 -14.06 4.81 7.78
C ILE A 105 -13.62 4.38 9.18
N ARG A 106 -12.61 3.53 9.29
CA ARG A 106 -12.10 3.03 10.57
C ARG A 106 -11.47 4.12 11.42
N TYR A 107 -10.64 4.94 10.81
CA TYR A 107 -10.03 6.09 11.47
C TYR A 107 -11.06 7.07 12.05
N GLU A 108 -12.09 7.40 11.26
CA GLU A 108 -13.15 8.31 11.70
C GLU A 108 -13.98 7.71 12.83
N ILE A 109 -14.26 6.40 12.79
CA ILE A 109 -14.97 5.70 13.86
C ILE A 109 -14.14 5.69 15.15
N GLU A 110 -12.84 5.34 15.06
CA GLU A 110 -11.94 5.40 16.21
C GLU A 110 -11.91 6.81 16.80
N LYS A 111 -11.73 7.81 15.94
CA LYS A 111 -11.70 9.21 16.37
C LYS A 111 -12.99 9.64 17.05
N GLU A 112 -14.16 9.34 16.47
CA GLU A 112 -15.45 9.68 17.04
C GLU A 112 -15.70 8.95 18.37
N TYR A 113 -15.25 7.70 18.49
CA TYR A 113 -15.36 6.93 19.74
C TYR A 113 -14.50 7.55 20.86
N PHE A 114 -13.23 7.86 20.61
CA PHE A 114 -12.35 8.47 21.60
C PHE A 114 -12.66 9.93 21.89
N ASP A 115 -13.29 10.64 20.96
CA ASP A 115 -13.88 11.97 21.20
C ASP A 115 -15.16 11.92 22.05
N GLY A 116 -15.65 10.72 22.42
CA GLY A 116 -16.87 10.52 23.20
C GLY A 116 -18.17 10.75 22.43
N LYS A 117 -18.11 10.78 21.09
CA LYS A 117 -19.27 10.96 20.20
C LYS A 117 -19.99 9.65 19.90
N LEU A 118 -19.29 8.53 20.04
CA LEU A 118 -19.82 7.18 19.88
C LEU A 118 -19.64 6.39 21.17
N THR A 119 -20.52 5.42 21.37
CA THR A 119 -20.43 4.41 22.42
C THR A 119 -20.35 3.02 21.78
N VAL A 120 -20.10 1.99 22.58
CA VAL A 120 -20.15 0.59 22.10
C VAL A 120 -21.52 0.26 21.50
N ASP A 121 -22.60 0.82 22.04
CA ASP A 121 -23.94 0.55 21.55
C ASP A 121 -24.28 1.26 20.21
N THR A 122 -23.57 2.33 19.87
CA THR A 122 -23.83 3.15 18.65
C THR A 122 -22.77 2.99 17.55
N ILE A 123 -21.65 2.32 17.84
CA ILE A 123 -20.53 2.23 16.91
C ILE A 123 -20.88 1.44 15.63
N GLU A 124 -21.71 0.42 15.73
CA GLU A 124 -22.15 -0.37 14.56
C GLU A 124 -23.04 0.45 13.63
N GLU A 125 -23.94 1.26 14.17
CA GLU A 125 -24.78 2.15 13.36
C GLU A 125 -23.91 3.17 12.62
N ALA A 126 -22.92 3.74 13.29
CA ALA A 126 -21.97 4.65 12.68
C ALA A 126 -21.15 3.97 11.57
N TRP A 127 -20.72 2.72 11.77
CA TRP A 127 -20.08 1.90 10.75
C TRP A 127 -20.94 1.75 9.51
N ASN A 128 -22.18 1.29 9.67
CA ASN A 128 -23.11 1.06 8.58
C ASN A 128 -23.41 2.34 7.78
N ARG A 129 -23.58 3.46 8.47
CA ARG A 129 -23.78 4.77 7.85
C ARG A 129 -22.58 5.20 7.01
N LYS A 130 -21.35 5.10 7.54
CA LYS A 130 -20.13 5.46 6.82
C LYS A 130 -19.86 4.54 5.63
N TYR A 131 -20.13 3.24 5.75
CA TYR A 131 -20.03 2.32 4.63
C TYR A 131 -21.00 2.66 3.50
N GLN A 132 -22.25 3.02 3.85
CA GLN A 132 -23.23 3.48 2.86
C GLN A 132 -22.78 4.79 2.19
N GLU A 133 -22.24 5.73 2.97
CA GLU A 133 -21.81 7.04 2.49
C GLU A 133 -20.59 6.93 1.55
N TYR A 134 -19.54 6.21 1.95
CA TYR A 134 -18.28 6.16 1.22
C TYR A 134 -18.21 5.08 0.13
N LEU A 135 -18.86 3.96 0.33
CA LEU A 135 -18.75 2.79 -0.55
C LEU A 135 -20.07 2.40 -1.22
N GLY A 136 -21.19 2.95 -0.80
CA GLY A 136 -22.51 2.64 -1.36
C GLY A 136 -23.11 1.31 -0.90
N PHE A 137 -22.60 0.71 0.18
CA PHE A 137 -23.04 -0.58 0.69
C PHE A 137 -23.40 -0.51 2.18
N THR A 138 -24.35 -1.36 2.59
CA THR A 138 -24.62 -1.60 4.01
C THR A 138 -24.38 -3.07 4.33
N PRO A 139 -23.51 -3.38 5.33
CA PRO A 139 -23.30 -4.75 5.78
C PRO A 139 -24.60 -5.41 6.23
N LYS A 140 -24.76 -6.72 5.95
CA LYS A 140 -25.94 -7.50 6.33
C LYS A 140 -25.79 -8.19 7.69
N ASN A 141 -24.59 -8.29 8.18
CA ASN A 141 -24.24 -8.94 9.45
C ASN A 141 -22.93 -8.38 9.99
N HIS A 142 -22.62 -8.70 11.25
CA HIS A 142 -21.40 -8.21 11.92
C HIS A 142 -20.10 -8.68 11.25
N GLN A 143 -20.09 -9.86 10.62
CA GLN A 143 -18.89 -10.42 9.97
C GLN A 143 -18.53 -9.69 8.67
N GLU A 144 -19.54 -9.21 7.93
CA GLU A 144 -19.34 -8.33 6.77
C GLU A 144 -19.14 -6.86 7.20
N GLY A 145 -19.50 -6.53 8.43
CA GLY A 145 -19.45 -5.22 9.04
C GLY A 145 -18.26 -5.04 9.99
N ILE A 146 -18.56 -4.56 11.16
CA ILE A 146 -17.59 -4.09 12.17
C ILE A 146 -16.65 -5.19 12.68
N LEU A 147 -17.00 -6.48 12.58
CA LEU A 147 -16.18 -7.60 13.01
C LEU A 147 -15.32 -8.22 11.89
N GLN A 148 -15.23 -7.57 10.72
CA GLN A 148 -14.43 -8.12 9.61
C GLN A 148 -12.91 -8.04 9.83
N ASP A 149 -12.43 -7.17 10.71
CA ASP A 149 -11.01 -7.00 11.07
C ASP A 149 -10.75 -7.45 12.50
N VAL A 150 -9.57 -8.01 12.73
CA VAL A 150 -9.14 -8.48 14.06
C VAL A 150 -8.50 -7.39 14.93
N HIS A 151 -8.21 -6.21 14.36
CA HIS A 151 -7.41 -5.16 15.00
C HIS A 151 -7.99 -4.73 16.36
N TRP A 152 -9.23 -4.30 16.39
CA TRP A 152 -9.87 -3.85 17.64
C TRP A 152 -10.02 -4.96 18.66
N ALA A 153 -10.34 -6.18 18.21
CA ALA A 153 -10.42 -7.35 19.08
C ALA A 153 -9.05 -7.73 19.71
N SER A 154 -7.96 -7.39 19.01
CA SER A 154 -6.57 -7.59 19.49
C SER A 154 -6.00 -6.37 20.24
N GLY A 155 -6.81 -5.34 20.48
CA GLY A 155 -6.36 -4.10 21.13
C GLY A 155 -5.52 -3.18 20.25
N CYS A 156 -5.45 -3.43 18.93
CA CYS A 156 -4.75 -2.58 17.97
C CYS A 156 -5.64 -1.38 17.58
N VAL A 157 -5.65 -0.36 18.43
CA VAL A 157 -6.35 0.90 18.23
C VAL A 157 -5.37 1.95 17.72
N GLY A 158 -5.82 2.85 16.85
CA GLY A 158 -4.94 3.84 16.24
C GLY A 158 -3.97 3.26 15.21
N TYR A 159 -4.26 2.09 14.67
CA TYR A 159 -3.38 1.37 13.74
C TYR A 159 -3.75 1.58 12.26
N PHE A 160 -5.04 1.65 11.96
CA PHE A 160 -5.55 1.66 10.58
C PHE A 160 -5.00 2.80 9.71
N GLN A 161 -4.82 3.99 10.26
CA GLN A 161 -4.29 5.14 9.51
C GLN A 161 -2.90 4.88 8.93
N GLY A 162 -2.12 3.97 9.52
CA GLY A 162 -0.81 3.56 9.01
C GLY A 162 -0.88 3.01 7.58
N TYR A 163 -1.95 2.32 7.22
CA TYR A 163 -2.15 1.79 5.87
C TYR A 163 -2.33 2.90 4.83
N ALA A 164 -3.22 3.87 5.10
CA ALA A 164 -3.46 4.99 4.17
C ALA A 164 -2.25 5.93 4.08
N LEU A 165 -1.55 6.16 5.19
CA LEU A 165 -0.30 6.91 5.19
C LEU A 165 0.79 6.17 4.43
N GLY A 166 0.82 4.84 4.50
CA GLY A 166 1.73 4.00 3.72
C GLY A 166 1.53 4.19 2.22
N ASP A 167 0.29 4.19 1.74
CA ASP A 167 -0.03 4.47 0.33
C ASP A 167 0.41 5.89 -0.08
N ALA A 168 0.17 6.90 0.77
CA ALA A 168 0.56 8.28 0.50
C ALA A 168 2.09 8.47 0.46
N TYR A 169 2.83 7.84 1.39
CA TYR A 169 4.29 7.85 1.39
C TYR A 169 4.86 7.14 0.16
N ALA A 170 4.29 5.97 -0.20
CA ALA A 170 4.72 5.22 -1.38
C ALA A 170 4.58 6.04 -2.66
N ALA A 171 3.46 6.76 -2.84
CA ALA A 171 3.25 7.63 -4.00
C ALA A 171 4.24 8.80 -4.04
N GLN A 172 4.53 9.41 -2.88
CA GLN A 172 5.53 10.50 -2.81
C GLN A 172 6.95 9.99 -3.10
N PHE A 173 7.30 8.79 -2.64
CA PHE A 173 8.57 8.15 -3.00
C PHE A 173 8.65 7.80 -4.49
N ALA A 174 7.56 7.27 -5.07
CA ALA A 174 7.50 6.95 -6.50
C ALA A 174 7.68 8.21 -7.36
N HIS A 175 7.04 9.31 -6.98
CA HIS A 175 7.21 10.60 -7.65
C HIS A 175 8.67 11.07 -7.60
N LYS A 176 9.29 11.02 -6.43
CA LYS A 176 10.70 11.45 -6.26
C LYS A 176 11.67 10.52 -7.00
N LEU A 177 11.46 9.21 -6.94
CA LEU A 177 12.25 8.24 -7.69
C LEU A 177 12.22 8.53 -9.19
N LEU A 178 11.04 8.80 -9.76
CA LEU A 178 10.92 9.13 -11.19
C LEU A 178 11.58 10.46 -11.55
N ALA A 179 11.59 11.44 -10.64
CA ALA A 179 12.32 12.68 -10.84
C ALA A 179 13.84 12.47 -10.86
N ASP A 180 14.37 11.58 -10.00
CA ASP A 180 15.79 11.27 -9.91
C ASP A 180 16.23 10.25 -10.98
N CYS A 181 15.40 9.29 -11.32
CA CYS A 181 15.68 8.16 -12.22
C CYS A 181 14.52 8.00 -13.23
N PRO A 182 14.40 8.86 -14.25
CA PRO A 182 13.28 8.85 -15.18
C PRO A 182 13.11 7.55 -15.99
N ASP A 183 14.20 6.78 -16.14
CA ASP A 183 14.24 5.52 -16.88
C ASP A 183 14.01 4.26 -16.00
N ALA A 184 13.69 4.44 -14.72
CA ALA A 184 13.57 3.34 -13.76
C ALA A 184 12.54 2.29 -14.20
N PHE A 185 11.36 2.70 -14.66
CA PHE A 185 10.33 1.77 -15.12
C PHE A 185 10.62 1.20 -16.51
N GLU A 186 11.28 1.95 -17.41
CA GLU A 186 11.75 1.39 -18.67
C GLU A 186 12.74 0.23 -18.42
N LYS A 187 13.66 0.39 -17.46
CA LYS A 187 14.59 -0.66 -17.04
C LYS A 187 13.87 -1.83 -16.39
N LEU A 188 12.87 -1.57 -15.55
CA LEU A 188 12.01 -2.62 -14.99
C LEU A 188 11.37 -3.46 -16.10
N GLY A 189 10.84 -2.83 -17.15
CA GLY A 189 10.28 -3.49 -18.33
C GLY A 189 11.28 -4.35 -19.10
N LYS A 190 12.56 -4.08 -18.96
CA LYS A 190 13.66 -4.89 -19.51
C LYS A 190 14.19 -5.96 -18.52
N GLY A 191 13.54 -6.12 -17.37
CA GLY A 191 13.90 -7.09 -16.33
C GLY A 191 14.93 -6.60 -15.31
N ASP A 192 15.29 -5.31 -15.33
CA ASP A 192 16.21 -4.71 -14.38
C ASP A 192 15.48 -3.87 -13.33
N SER A 193 15.28 -4.44 -12.15
CA SER A 193 14.70 -3.77 -10.98
C SER A 193 15.73 -3.07 -10.09
N SER A 194 17.02 -3.14 -10.44
CA SER A 194 18.12 -2.68 -9.57
C SER A 194 18.06 -1.17 -9.33
N VAL A 195 17.63 -0.38 -10.31
CA VAL A 195 17.49 1.09 -10.17
C VAL A 195 16.51 1.45 -9.06
N ILE A 196 15.35 0.81 -9.05
CA ILE A 196 14.32 1.01 -8.02
C ILE A 196 14.87 0.56 -6.66
N GLY A 197 15.41 -0.66 -6.58
CA GLY A 197 15.92 -1.23 -5.35
C GLY A 197 17.07 -0.42 -4.74
N ASN A 198 18.01 0.06 -5.57
CA ASN A 198 19.14 0.87 -5.13
C ASN A 198 18.67 2.24 -4.65
N TRP A 199 17.74 2.89 -5.37
CA TRP A 199 17.20 4.18 -4.92
C TRP A 199 16.53 4.07 -3.55
N LEU A 200 15.67 3.06 -3.34
CA LEU A 200 15.01 2.82 -2.06
C LEU A 200 16.02 2.50 -0.96
N LYS A 201 17.06 1.70 -1.27
CA LYS A 201 18.14 1.41 -0.34
C LYS A 201 18.90 2.67 0.07
N GLU A 202 19.32 3.48 -0.88
CA GLU A 202 20.14 4.67 -0.64
C GLU A 202 19.36 5.78 0.08
N HIS A 203 18.07 5.94 -0.22
CA HIS A 203 17.29 7.05 0.32
C HIS A 203 16.51 6.69 1.58
N ILE A 204 16.21 5.39 1.80
CA ILE A 204 15.33 4.97 2.90
C ILE A 204 15.95 3.81 3.69
N HIS A 205 16.19 2.65 3.07
CA HIS A 205 16.38 1.39 3.80
C HIS A 205 17.64 1.38 4.65
N GLN A 206 18.75 1.94 4.14
CA GLN A 206 20.04 1.91 4.81
C GLN A 206 20.04 2.57 6.20
N TYR A 207 19.09 3.44 6.46
CA TYR A 207 18.99 4.19 7.71
C TYR A 207 18.24 3.43 8.83
N GLY A 208 17.63 2.29 8.53
CA GLY A 208 16.86 1.53 9.53
C GLY A 208 15.88 2.41 10.31
N GLN A 209 15.95 2.37 11.65
CA GLN A 209 15.12 3.15 12.55
C GLN A 209 15.80 4.43 13.07
N THR A 210 16.80 4.96 12.39
CA THR A 210 17.58 6.12 12.83
C THR A 210 16.76 7.42 12.87
N TYR A 211 15.71 7.52 12.06
CA TYR A 211 14.85 8.69 11.94
C TYR A 211 13.41 8.35 12.29
N SER A 212 12.62 9.38 12.68
CA SER A 212 11.15 9.23 12.67
C SER A 212 10.63 9.12 11.22
N ALA A 213 9.41 8.59 11.05
CA ALA A 213 8.81 8.46 9.72
C ALA A 213 8.72 9.81 8.97
N ARG A 214 8.41 10.89 9.68
CA ARG A 214 8.34 12.25 9.13
C ARG A 214 9.71 12.75 8.66
N GLU A 215 10.74 12.57 9.48
CA GLU A 215 12.11 12.95 9.13
C GLU A 215 12.64 12.14 7.96
N MET A 216 12.36 10.83 7.92
CA MET A 216 12.74 9.97 6.82
C MET A 216 12.07 10.38 5.50
N LEU A 217 10.77 10.66 5.51
CA LEU A 217 10.05 11.14 4.34
C LEU A 217 10.68 12.44 3.80
N LYS A 218 10.91 13.42 4.69
CA LYS A 218 11.53 14.68 4.33
C LYS A 218 12.96 14.51 3.82
N LYS A 219 13.74 13.63 4.43
CA LYS A 219 15.10 13.31 4.01
C LYS A 219 15.13 12.68 2.61
N ALA A 220 14.24 11.74 2.34
CA ALA A 220 14.19 11.02 1.07
C ALA A 220 13.63 11.85 -0.09
N THR A 221 12.64 12.75 0.20
CA THR A 221 11.91 13.47 -0.85
C THR A 221 12.21 14.96 -0.90
N GLY A 222 12.78 15.54 0.16
CA GLY A 222 13.06 16.96 0.29
C GLY A 222 11.89 17.77 0.86
N GLU A 223 10.74 17.16 1.11
CA GLU A 223 9.53 17.84 1.57
C GLU A 223 8.74 17.04 2.62
N GLU A 224 7.83 17.72 3.32
CA GLU A 224 6.87 17.10 4.23
C GLU A 224 5.83 16.28 3.44
N LEU A 225 4.97 15.53 4.13
CA LEU A 225 3.91 14.75 3.49
C LEU A 225 3.02 15.64 2.62
N ASN A 226 2.93 15.27 1.35
CA ASN A 226 2.06 15.86 0.37
C ASN A 226 1.16 14.79 -0.26
N THR A 227 -0.07 14.70 0.20
CA THR A 227 -1.05 13.73 -0.30
C THR A 227 -1.48 13.97 -1.74
N GLY A 228 -1.12 15.12 -2.33
CA GLY A 228 -1.36 15.45 -3.74
C GLY A 228 -0.78 14.39 -4.68
N TYR A 229 0.43 13.88 -4.39
CA TYR A 229 1.07 12.84 -5.20
C TYR A 229 0.26 11.55 -5.26
N TYR A 230 -0.34 11.14 -4.14
CA TYR A 230 -1.21 9.95 -4.12
C TYR A 230 -2.51 10.18 -4.90
N ILE A 231 -3.11 11.36 -4.77
CA ILE A 231 -4.33 11.72 -5.50
C ILE A 231 -4.06 11.79 -7.01
N GLU A 232 -2.94 12.38 -7.42
CA GLU A 232 -2.52 12.44 -8.82
C GLU A 232 -2.26 11.06 -9.40
N TYR A 233 -1.51 10.22 -8.70
CA TYR A 233 -1.28 8.83 -9.07
C TYR A 233 -2.59 8.06 -9.30
N LEU A 234 -3.55 8.15 -8.37
CA LEU A 234 -4.84 7.47 -8.53
C LEU A 234 -5.66 8.04 -9.71
N LYS A 235 -5.62 9.35 -9.93
CA LYS A 235 -6.30 9.97 -11.08
C LYS A 235 -5.68 9.51 -12.40
N GLU A 236 -4.37 9.54 -12.51
CA GLU A 236 -3.65 9.08 -13.71
C GLU A 236 -3.93 7.61 -14.01
N LYS A 237 -4.05 6.77 -12.98
CA LYS A 237 -4.26 5.34 -13.15
C LYS A 237 -5.71 4.94 -13.45
N TYR A 238 -6.70 5.67 -12.90
CA TYR A 238 -8.10 5.23 -12.88
C TYR A 238 -9.11 6.19 -13.53
N LEU A 239 -8.74 7.43 -13.88
CA LEU A 239 -9.65 8.42 -14.47
C LEU A 239 -9.26 8.79 -15.92
N HIS A 240 -9.16 7.77 -16.79
CA HIS A 240 -8.93 7.96 -18.23
C HIS A 240 -10.24 8.02 -18.98
#